data_fb16e35bc96437e66bbf9cc0c36a74d9
#
_entry.id   fb16e35bc96437e66bbf9cc0c36a74d9
#
_cell.length_a   1.000
_cell.length_b   1.000
_cell.length_c   1.000
_cell.angle_alpha   90.00
_cell.angle_beta   90.00
_cell.angle_gamma   90.00
#
_symmetry.space_group_name_H-M   'P 1'
#
loop_
_entity.id
_entity.type
_entity.pdbx_description
1 polymer ?
#
loop_
_entity_poly.entity_id
_entity_poly.type
_entity_poly.pdbx_seq_one_letter_code
_entity_poly.pdbx_strand_id
1 'polypeptide(L)'
;VIEEDGYTTILSSKDLCMIDHLKELVDAGVDSLKIEGRMKSSYYVAVVTRAYRKALDALKTGDERWKMFRQDLFDISHREYSTGFFFGHGPVDPTMGQGIDKSTEQGYLRDYLFCGFIGEQVEPGVFALELKNQIRTGMTIEYIASDVYRIEDDAFCLLDENFQSIDQADHGKMQYLKTDKAIEKGYIIRRETVVK
;
A
#
# COMPACT_ATOMS: atom_id res chain seq x y z
N VAL A 1 -18.32 15.99 -16.49
CA VAL A 1 -18.00 15.57 -17.87
C VAL A 1 -17.74 16.83 -18.65
N ILE A 2 -16.57 16.94 -19.27
CA ILE A 2 -16.24 18.03 -20.21
C ILE A 2 -16.13 17.39 -21.59
N GLU A 3 -16.82 17.93 -22.55
CA GLU A 3 -16.74 17.52 -23.95
C GLU A 3 -15.99 18.62 -24.74
N GLU A 4 -14.86 18.28 -25.29
CA GLU A 4 -14.08 19.12 -26.18
C GLU A 4 -13.71 18.32 -27.44
N ASP A 5 -13.94 18.86 -28.60
CA ASP A 5 -13.52 18.42 -29.95
C ASP A 5 -13.23 16.89 -30.10
N GLY A 6 -14.25 16.07 -29.83
CA GLY A 6 -14.17 14.63 -30.02
C GLY A 6 -13.62 13.81 -28.82
N TYR A 7 -13.38 14.46 -27.69
CA TYR A 7 -12.96 13.80 -26.44
C TYR A 7 -13.96 14.06 -25.32
N THR A 8 -14.30 12.99 -24.58
CA THR A 8 -15.09 13.09 -23.35
C THR A 8 -14.17 12.91 -22.16
N THR A 9 -13.98 13.95 -21.36
CA THR A 9 -13.22 13.86 -20.11
C THR A 9 -14.17 13.62 -18.94
N ILE A 10 -14.01 12.49 -18.27
CA ILE A 10 -14.70 12.19 -17.02
C ILE A 10 -13.85 12.69 -15.87
N LEU A 11 -14.29 13.75 -15.22
CA LEU A 11 -13.62 14.32 -14.07
C LEU A 11 -13.72 13.34 -12.91
N SER A 12 -12.58 12.97 -12.33
CA SER A 12 -12.48 12.13 -11.14
C SER A 12 -12.04 12.99 -9.96
N SER A 13 -12.71 12.85 -8.81
CA SER A 13 -12.28 13.51 -7.58
C SER A 13 -10.94 12.95 -7.12
N LYS A 14 -10.11 13.78 -6.47
CA LYS A 14 -8.92 13.35 -5.76
C LYS A 14 -9.28 12.46 -4.57
N ASP A 15 -8.36 11.63 -4.10
CA ASP A 15 -8.55 10.86 -2.88
C ASP A 15 -8.28 11.76 -1.66
N LEU A 16 -9.19 11.73 -0.68
CA LEU A 16 -9.02 12.48 0.56
C LEU A 16 -7.95 11.81 1.44
N CYS A 17 -6.94 12.56 1.85
CA CYS A 17 -5.92 12.09 2.77
C CYS A 17 -5.63 13.15 3.83
N MET A 18 -5.86 12.80 5.10
CA MET A 18 -5.70 13.68 6.25
C MET A 18 -4.60 13.21 7.21
N ILE A 19 -3.68 12.36 6.74
CA ILE A 19 -2.69 11.73 7.63
C ILE A 19 -1.76 12.72 8.30
N ASP A 20 -1.42 13.81 7.62
CA ASP A 20 -0.53 14.85 8.16
C ASP A 20 -1.27 15.85 9.08
N HIS A 21 -2.60 15.76 9.13
CA HIS A 21 -3.49 16.67 9.85
C HIS A 21 -4.30 15.97 10.96
N LEU A 22 -3.79 14.84 11.44
CA LEU A 22 -4.49 14.07 12.48
C LEU A 22 -4.57 14.84 13.79
N LYS A 23 -3.55 15.65 14.10
CA LYS A 23 -3.55 16.47 15.30
C LYS A 23 -4.69 17.48 15.28
N GLU A 24 -4.89 18.17 14.17
CA GLU A 24 -5.98 19.15 14.00
C GLU A 24 -7.36 18.48 14.12
N LEU A 25 -7.52 17.26 13.60
CA LEU A 25 -8.77 16.50 13.74
C LEU A 25 -9.04 16.12 15.20
N VAL A 26 -8.02 15.66 15.93
CA VAL A 26 -8.12 15.34 17.36
C VAL A 26 -8.42 16.58 18.18
N ASP A 27 -7.72 17.69 17.94
CA ASP A 27 -7.91 18.98 18.64
C ASP A 27 -9.32 19.56 18.37
N ALA A 28 -9.89 19.29 17.21
CA ALA A 28 -11.26 19.65 16.85
C ALA A 28 -12.33 18.76 17.51
N GLY A 29 -11.93 17.72 18.26
CA GLY A 29 -12.85 16.83 18.97
C GLY A 29 -13.39 15.68 18.11
N VAL A 30 -12.70 15.28 17.06
CA VAL A 30 -13.09 14.11 16.26
C VAL A 30 -12.78 12.83 17.04
N ASP A 31 -13.79 12.04 17.36
CA ASP A 31 -13.67 10.80 18.15
C ASP A 31 -13.26 9.59 17.31
N SER A 32 -13.58 9.59 16.02
CA SER A 32 -13.37 8.42 15.17
C SER A 32 -13.07 8.82 13.73
N LEU A 33 -12.16 8.07 13.10
CA LEU A 33 -11.79 8.21 11.69
C LEU A 33 -12.34 7.02 10.89
N LYS A 34 -13.08 7.29 9.83
CA LYS A 34 -13.55 6.26 8.90
C LYS A 34 -12.65 6.20 7.68
N ILE A 35 -12.05 5.03 7.44
CA ILE A 35 -11.29 4.73 6.23
C ILE A 35 -12.24 4.08 5.21
N GLU A 36 -12.34 4.64 4.00
CA GLU A 36 -13.11 4.04 2.92
C GLU A 36 -12.23 3.14 2.06
N GLY A 37 -12.61 1.88 1.96
CA GLY A 37 -11.86 0.87 1.22
C GLY A 37 -12.71 -0.22 0.59
N ARG A 38 -14.06 -0.04 0.53
CA ARG A 38 -14.99 -1.08 0.04
C ARG A 38 -14.64 -1.61 -1.35
N MET A 39 -14.23 -0.72 -2.25
CA MET A 39 -13.88 -1.07 -3.63
C MET A 39 -12.37 -1.27 -3.83
N LYS A 40 -11.60 -1.26 -2.74
CA LYS A 40 -10.15 -1.40 -2.76
C LYS A 40 -9.72 -2.83 -2.39
N SER A 41 -8.48 -3.17 -2.68
CA SER A 41 -7.91 -4.46 -2.29
C SER A 41 -7.68 -4.57 -0.78
N SER A 42 -7.58 -5.79 -0.25
CA SER A 42 -7.15 -6.04 1.13
C SER A 42 -5.77 -5.43 1.44
N TYR A 43 -4.88 -5.40 0.45
CA TYR A 43 -3.59 -4.72 0.55
C TYR A 43 -3.74 -3.22 0.81
N TYR A 44 -4.60 -2.53 0.05
CA TYR A 44 -4.89 -1.12 0.29
C TYR A 44 -5.38 -0.88 1.71
N VAL A 45 -6.38 -1.66 2.15
CA VAL A 45 -6.96 -1.51 3.49
C VAL A 45 -5.92 -1.74 4.58
N ALA A 46 -5.09 -2.76 4.45
CA ALA A 46 -4.03 -3.07 5.41
C ALA A 46 -3.01 -1.93 5.51
N VAL A 47 -2.51 -1.44 4.37
CA VAL A 47 -1.50 -0.37 4.33
C VAL A 47 -2.04 0.94 4.88
N VAL A 48 -3.23 1.36 4.44
CA VAL A 48 -3.84 2.61 4.92
C VAL A 48 -4.12 2.54 6.41
N THR A 49 -4.73 1.45 6.89
CA THR A 49 -5.04 1.28 8.31
C THR A 49 -3.76 1.29 9.15
N ARG A 50 -2.71 0.61 8.69
CA ARG A 50 -1.39 0.61 9.35
C ARG A 50 -0.82 2.02 9.46
N ALA A 51 -0.78 2.77 8.36
CA ALA A 51 -0.21 4.11 8.33
C ALA A 51 -0.96 5.06 9.29
N TYR A 52 -2.30 5.09 9.24
CA TYR A 52 -3.11 5.91 10.13
C TYR A 52 -3.00 5.46 11.59
N ARG A 53 -2.92 4.15 11.87
CA ARG A 53 -2.72 3.66 13.24
C ARG A 53 -1.38 4.13 13.82
N LYS A 54 -0.29 3.99 13.06
CA LYS A 54 1.04 4.46 13.48
C LYS A 54 1.07 5.97 13.68
N ALA A 55 0.44 6.73 12.80
CA ALA A 55 0.37 8.19 12.94
C ALA A 55 -0.43 8.62 14.19
N LEU A 56 -1.57 7.98 14.48
CA LEU A 56 -2.37 8.27 15.70
C LEU A 56 -1.62 7.88 16.98
N ASP A 57 -0.89 6.77 16.99
CA ASP A 57 -0.08 6.37 18.15
C ASP A 57 1.08 7.35 18.36
N ALA A 58 1.65 7.88 17.29
CA ALA A 58 2.71 8.89 17.34
C ALA A 58 2.26 10.21 17.99
N LEU A 59 0.98 10.61 17.86
CA LEU A 59 0.45 11.77 18.55
C LEU A 59 0.57 11.67 20.08
N LYS A 60 0.57 10.45 20.61
CA LYS A 60 0.69 10.19 22.05
C LYS A 60 2.14 10.01 22.49
N THR A 61 2.97 9.40 21.65
CA THR A 61 4.35 8.97 21.98
C THR A 61 5.41 9.92 21.48
N GLY A 62 5.11 10.78 20.48
CA GLY A 62 6.09 11.60 19.78
C GLY A 62 7.01 10.79 18.85
N ASP A 63 6.66 9.54 18.52
CA ASP A 63 7.49 8.66 17.70
C ASP A 63 7.44 9.06 16.22
N GLU A 64 8.51 9.69 15.74
CA GLU A 64 8.63 10.14 14.34
C GLU A 64 8.71 9.00 13.30
N ARG A 65 8.89 7.75 13.73
CA ARG A 65 8.98 6.59 12.81
C ARG A 65 7.70 6.35 12.01
N TRP A 66 6.55 6.89 12.44
CA TRP A 66 5.31 6.82 11.68
C TRP A 66 5.44 7.39 10.25
N LYS A 67 6.36 8.33 10.02
CA LYS A 67 6.61 8.96 8.71
C LYS A 67 7.04 7.94 7.66
N MET A 68 7.69 6.85 8.05
CA MET A 68 8.03 5.75 7.14
C MET A 68 6.75 5.07 6.62
N PHE A 69 5.78 4.84 7.51
CA PHE A 69 4.50 4.22 7.13
C PHE A 69 3.61 5.17 6.31
N ARG A 70 3.78 6.50 6.50
CA ARG A 70 3.13 7.50 5.65
C ARG A 70 3.51 7.34 4.18
N GLN A 71 4.78 7.03 3.91
CA GLN A 71 5.25 6.83 2.52
C GLN A 71 4.48 5.72 1.81
N ASP A 72 4.10 4.65 2.50
CA ASP A 72 3.35 3.56 1.91
C ASP A 72 2.00 3.99 1.30
N LEU A 73 1.42 5.12 1.74
CA LEU A 73 0.18 5.65 1.14
C LEU A 73 0.41 6.11 -0.30
N PHE A 74 1.63 6.54 -0.63
CA PHE A 74 2.00 6.95 -1.99
C PHE A 74 2.43 5.76 -2.84
N ASP A 75 2.80 4.65 -2.22
CA ASP A 75 3.23 3.42 -2.88
C ASP A 75 2.03 2.56 -3.36
N ILE A 76 0.86 2.67 -2.71
CA ILE A 76 -0.34 1.91 -3.06
C ILE A 76 -1.10 2.56 -4.21
N SER A 77 -2.09 1.85 -4.77
CA SER A 77 -2.93 2.38 -5.85
C SER A 77 -3.88 3.46 -5.35
N HIS A 78 -3.60 4.72 -5.66
CA HIS A 78 -4.39 5.88 -5.27
C HIS A 78 -4.52 6.88 -6.43
N ARG A 79 -5.50 7.77 -6.35
CA ARG A 79 -5.55 9.01 -7.14
C ARG A 79 -4.73 10.09 -6.42
N GLU A 80 -4.45 11.20 -7.08
CA GLU A 80 -3.83 12.33 -6.38
C GLU A 80 -4.54 12.61 -5.05
N TYR A 81 -3.76 12.88 -4.01
CA TYR A 81 -4.31 13.20 -2.69
C TYR A 81 -4.69 14.67 -2.57
N SER A 82 -5.68 14.93 -1.73
CA SER A 82 -6.07 16.28 -1.31
C SER A 82 -6.61 16.25 0.12
N THR A 83 -6.66 17.41 0.77
CA THR A 83 -7.29 17.57 2.08
C THR A 83 -8.79 17.87 1.98
N GLY A 84 -9.37 17.78 0.79
CA GLY A 84 -10.78 18.09 0.58
C GLY A 84 -11.10 19.54 0.98
N PHE A 85 -12.22 19.74 1.66
CA PHE A 85 -12.69 21.07 2.10
C PHE A 85 -12.16 21.50 3.47
N PHE A 86 -11.29 20.70 4.12
CA PHE A 86 -10.91 20.97 5.51
C PHE A 86 -10.15 22.29 5.71
N PHE A 87 -9.35 22.72 4.73
CA PHE A 87 -8.56 23.95 4.80
C PHE A 87 -9.01 25.03 3.81
N GLY A 88 -10.21 24.87 3.22
CA GLY A 88 -10.76 25.83 2.26
C GLY A 88 -9.92 25.95 0.99
N HIS A 89 -9.98 27.15 0.36
CA HIS A 89 -9.21 27.45 -0.86
C HIS A 89 -7.84 28.11 -0.57
N GLY A 90 -7.30 27.92 0.64
CA GLY A 90 -6.01 28.48 1.06
C GLY A 90 -4.80 27.92 0.31
N PRO A 91 -3.59 28.46 0.57
CA PRO A 91 -2.37 27.95 -0.04
C PRO A 91 -2.19 26.47 0.32
N VAL A 92 -2.03 25.70 -0.70
CA VAL A 92 -2.02 24.25 -0.69
C VAL A 92 -0.74 23.73 -0.09
N ASP A 93 -0.84 22.68 0.73
CA ASP A 93 0.29 21.86 1.10
C ASP A 93 0.91 21.29 -0.20
N PRO A 94 2.16 21.66 -0.52
CA PRO A 94 2.80 21.22 -1.76
C PRO A 94 2.97 19.70 -1.85
N THR A 95 2.85 18.98 -0.72
CA THR A 95 2.94 17.51 -0.68
C THR A 95 1.61 16.82 -0.98
N MET A 96 0.48 17.54 -0.85
CA MET A 96 -0.88 17.00 -0.99
C MET A 96 -1.63 17.50 -2.23
N GLY A 97 -0.96 18.20 -3.14
CA GLY A 97 -1.58 18.70 -4.37
C GLY A 97 -2.56 19.85 -4.18
N GLN A 98 -2.96 20.50 -5.27
CA GLN A 98 -3.84 21.68 -5.25
C GLN A 98 -5.30 21.29 -4.97
N GLY A 99 -6.02 22.15 -4.24
CA GLY A 99 -7.38 21.96 -3.74
C GLY A 99 -8.39 21.36 -4.73
N ILE A 100 -9.59 21.15 -4.24
CA ILE A 100 -10.70 20.39 -4.81
C ILE A 100 -11.08 20.77 -6.25
N ASP A 101 -10.78 21.98 -6.67
CA ASP A 101 -11.26 22.55 -7.94
C ASP A 101 -10.56 22.00 -9.19
N LYS A 102 -9.55 21.15 -9.00
CA LYS A 102 -8.90 20.48 -10.13
C LYS A 102 -9.18 18.99 -10.10
N SER A 103 -9.87 18.55 -11.14
CA SER A 103 -9.92 17.11 -11.49
C SER A 103 -8.50 16.58 -11.67
N THR A 104 -8.27 15.35 -11.31
CA THR A 104 -7.03 14.68 -11.69
C THR A 104 -7.13 14.28 -13.16
N GLU A 105 -6.18 14.72 -13.97
CA GLU A 105 -5.96 14.25 -15.34
C GLU A 105 -5.15 12.94 -15.34
N GLN A 106 -4.51 12.63 -14.21
CA GLN A 106 -3.72 11.42 -14.03
C GLN A 106 -4.62 10.27 -13.55
N GLY A 107 -4.40 9.10 -14.10
CA GLY A 107 -5.01 7.87 -13.64
C GLY A 107 -4.51 7.48 -12.24
N TYR A 108 -4.76 6.23 -11.85
CA TYR A 108 -4.23 5.70 -10.59
C TYR A 108 -2.70 5.63 -10.62
N LEU A 109 -2.08 6.26 -9.63
CA LEU A 109 -0.65 6.15 -9.34
C LEU A 109 -0.41 4.85 -8.54
N ARG A 110 0.72 4.20 -8.77
CA ARG A 110 1.07 2.98 -8.04
C ARG A 110 2.53 2.64 -8.25
N ASP A 111 3.31 2.68 -7.20
CA ASP A 111 4.73 2.34 -7.23
C ASP A 111 4.98 0.87 -6.89
N TYR A 112 4.09 0.24 -6.13
CA TYR A 112 4.19 -1.16 -5.74
C TYR A 112 3.01 -2.02 -6.22
N LEU A 113 3.32 -3.24 -6.62
CA LEU A 113 2.35 -4.28 -6.93
C LEU A 113 2.20 -5.21 -5.72
N PHE A 114 0.98 -5.37 -5.26
CA PHE A 114 0.62 -6.42 -4.30
C PHE A 114 0.78 -7.80 -4.93
N CYS A 115 1.60 -8.67 -4.32
CA CYS A 115 1.84 -10.02 -4.84
C CYS A 115 1.03 -11.09 -4.09
N GLY A 116 0.80 -10.94 -2.79
CA GLY A 116 0.05 -11.92 -2.01
C GLY A 116 0.39 -11.87 -0.53
N PHE A 117 0.18 -13.01 0.14
CA PHE A 117 0.47 -13.18 1.56
C PHE A 117 1.37 -14.38 1.80
N ILE A 118 2.14 -14.32 2.88
CA ILE A 118 2.82 -15.48 3.45
C ILE A 118 1.80 -16.31 4.22
N GLY A 119 1.68 -17.58 3.85
CA GLY A 119 0.84 -18.58 4.52
C GLY A 119 1.54 -19.27 5.69
N GLU A 120 1.12 -20.50 5.99
CA GLU A 120 1.73 -21.30 7.06
C GLU A 120 3.19 -21.64 6.75
N GLN A 121 4.01 -21.63 7.79
CA GLN A 121 5.34 -22.22 7.72
C GLN A 121 5.23 -23.74 7.72
N VAL A 122 5.68 -24.38 6.64
CA VAL A 122 5.59 -25.84 6.48
C VAL A 122 6.87 -26.56 6.89
N GLU A 123 8.02 -25.89 6.74
CA GLU A 123 9.34 -26.30 7.19
C GLU A 123 10.14 -25.07 7.66
N PRO A 124 11.24 -25.23 8.40
CA PRO A 124 12.09 -24.11 8.78
C PRO A 124 12.51 -23.28 7.55
N GLY A 125 12.09 -22.01 7.51
CA GLY A 125 12.35 -21.06 6.41
C GLY A 125 11.54 -21.33 5.14
N VAL A 126 10.55 -22.25 5.15
CA VAL A 126 9.68 -22.53 3.99
C VAL A 126 8.23 -22.23 4.35
N PHE A 127 7.61 -21.38 3.55
CA PHE A 127 6.25 -20.86 3.79
C PHE A 127 5.36 -21.12 2.59
N ALA A 128 4.11 -21.50 2.85
CA ALA A 128 3.08 -21.55 1.81
C ALA A 128 2.84 -20.16 1.22
N LEU A 129 2.53 -20.07 -0.07
CA LEU A 129 2.23 -18.82 -0.78
C LEU A 129 0.74 -18.68 -1.07
N GLU A 130 0.17 -17.54 -0.70
CA GLU A 130 -1.18 -17.14 -1.08
C GLU A 130 -1.11 -16.00 -2.11
N LEU A 131 -0.68 -16.32 -3.33
CA LEU A 131 -0.44 -15.31 -4.36
C LEU A 131 -1.73 -14.76 -4.99
N LYS A 132 -1.68 -13.49 -5.34
CA LYS A 132 -2.66 -12.75 -6.15
C LYS A 132 -2.04 -12.25 -7.46
N ASN A 133 -0.74 -12.05 -7.46
CA ASN A 133 0.06 -11.72 -8.65
C ASN A 133 1.33 -12.56 -8.65
N GLN A 134 1.84 -12.78 -9.84
CA GLN A 134 3.03 -13.59 -10.09
C GLN A 134 4.28 -12.98 -9.44
N ILE A 135 5.13 -13.86 -8.89
CA ILE A 135 6.50 -13.55 -8.51
C ILE A 135 7.49 -14.51 -9.20
N ARG A 136 8.74 -14.06 -9.38
CA ARG A 136 9.81 -14.84 -10.00
C ARG A 136 11.08 -14.75 -9.18
N THR A 137 11.90 -15.78 -9.25
CA THR A 137 13.27 -15.74 -8.73
C THR A 137 14.08 -14.65 -9.44
N GLY A 138 15.04 -14.08 -8.74
CA GLY A 138 15.88 -13.00 -9.27
C GLY A 138 15.25 -11.61 -9.29
N MET A 139 14.02 -11.44 -8.79
CA MET A 139 13.46 -10.12 -8.50
C MET A 139 13.58 -9.81 -7.01
N THR A 140 13.55 -8.53 -6.66
CA THR A 140 13.40 -8.10 -5.27
C THR A 140 11.93 -8.05 -4.90
N ILE A 141 11.57 -8.68 -3.78
CA ILE A 141 10.27 -8.57 -3.14
C ILE A 141 10.43 -7.95 -1.77
N GLU A 142 9.35 -7.38 -1.24
CA GLU A 142 9.29 -6.84 0.11
C GLU A 142 8.20 -7.54 0.90
N TYR A 143 8.52 -7.84 2.17
CA TYR A 143 7.54 -8.27 3.15
C TYR A 143 7.19 -7.11 4.07
N ILE A 144 5.90 -6.88 4.29
CA ILE A 144 5.40 -5.87 5.21
C ILE A 144 4.37 -6.46 6.16
N ALA A 145 4.33 -5.93 7.39
CA ALA A 145 3.37 -6.33 8.42
C ALA A 145 2.97 -5.14 9.30
N SER A 146 2.10 -5.36 10.29
CA SER A 146 1.59 -4.29 11.17
C SER A 146 2.70 -3.47 11.84
N ASP A 147 3.75 -4.15 12.30
CA ASP A 147 4.87 -3.56 13.04
C ASP A 147 6.19 -3.60 12.29
N VAL A 148 6.20 -4.20 11.12
CA VAL A 148 7.38 -4.28 10.23
C VAL A 148 7.16 -3.36 9.05
N TYR A 149 8.01 -2.33 8.93
CA TYR A 149 7.92 -1.39 7.82
C TYR A 149 8.15 -2.11 6.49
N ARG A 150 9.35 -2.70 6.33
CA ARG A 150 9.66 -3.57 5.19
C ARG A 150 10.85 -4.49 5.50
N ILE A 151 10.87 -5.65 4.89
CA ILE A 151 12.03 -6.55 4.79
C ILE A 151 12.19 -6.84 3.31
N GLU A 152 13.33 -6.45 2.73
CA GLU A 152 13.66 -6.74 1.33
C GLU A 152 14.26 -8.14 1.21
N ASP A 153 13.88 -8.85 0.14
CA ASP A 153 14.39 -10.18 -0.17
C ASP A 153 14.60 -10.33 -1.69
N ASP A 154 15.82 -10.51 -2.09
CA ASP A 154 16.27 -10.73 -3.47
C ASP A 154 16.89 -12.14 -3.68
N ALA A 155 16.94 -12.93 -2.59
CA ALA A 155 17.60 -14.23 -2.55
C ALA A 155 16.65 -15.39 -2.23
N PHE A 156 15.33 -15.15 -2.22
CA PHE A 156 14.35 -16.20 -2.00
C PHE A 156 14.35 -17.24 -3.11
N CYS A 157 13.92 -18.47 -2.77
CA CYS A 157 13.66 -19.54 -3.72
C CYS A 157 12.17 -19.84 -3.77
N LEU A 158 11.69 -20.28 -4.93
CA LEU A 158 10.31 -20.73 -5.14
C LEU A 158 10.29 -22.24 -5.33
N LEU A 159 9.29 -22.89 -4.73
CA LEU A 159 9.12 -24.34 -4.78
C LEU A 159 7.69 -24.67 -5.23
N ASP A 160 7.53 -25.74 -5.99
CA ASP A 160 6.25 -26.30 -6.37
C ASP A 160 5.61 -27.15 -5.25
N GLU A 161 4.51 -27.80 -5.55
CA GLU A 161 3.78 -28.69 -4.64
C GLU A 161 4.58 -29.92 -4.19
N ASN A 162 5.63 -30.29 -4.93
CA ASN A 162 6.53 -31.42 -4.64
C ASN A 162 7.86 -30.95 -4.03
N PHE A 163 7.94 -29.65 -3.62
CA PHE A 163 9.16 -29.01 -3.11
C PHE A 163 10.32 -28.97 -4.11
N GLN A 164 10.02 -29.06 -5.40
CA GLN A 164 11.03 -28.86 -6.46
C GLN A 164 11.16 -27.38 -6.79
N SER A 165 12.40 -26.94 -7.04
CA SER A 165 12.68 -25.55 -7.38
C SER A 165 12.03 -25.14 -8.68
N ILE A 166 11.40 -23.97 -8.69
CA ILE A 166 10.77 -23.33 -9.85
C ILE A 166 11.21 -21.88 -9.97
N ASP A 167 11.19 -21.33 -11.18
CA ASP A 167 11.59 -19.95 -11.42
C ASP A 167 10.45 -18.95 -11.21
N GLN A 168 9.21 -19.44 -11.17
CA GLN A 168 8.01 -18.59 -11.12
C GLN A 168 6.92 -19.24 -10.30
N ALA A 169 6.28 -18.42 -9.47
CA ALA A 169 5.07 -18.80 -8.75
C ALA A 169 3.87 -17.94 -9.19
N ASP A 170 2.72 -18.59 -9.33
CA ASP A 170 1.50 -18.03 -9.91
C ASP A 170 0.32 -18.09 -8.96
N HIS A 171 -0.66 -17.22 -9.19
CA HIS A 171 -1.93 -17.25 -8.47
C HIS A 171 -2.67 -18.60 -8.65
N GLY A 172 -3.27 -19.07 -7.56
CA GLY A 172 -4.14 -20.26 -7.57
C GLY A 172 -3.41 -21.60 -7.59
N LYS A 173 -2.09 -21.63 -7.48
CA LYS A 173 -1.29 -22.84 -7.38
C LYS A 173 -0.79 -23.05 -5.95
N MET A 174 -0.62 -24.33 -5.55
CA MET A 174 0.04 -24.69 -4.30
C MET A 174 1.56 -24.59 -4.52
N GLN A 175 2.14 -23.57 -3.94
CA GLN A 175 3.56 -23.23 -4.11
C GLN A 175 4.10 -22.66 -2.81
N TYR A 176 5.41 -22.71 -2.66
CA TYR A 176 6.09 -22.30 -1.43
C TYR A 176 7.21 -21.31 -1.74
N LEU A 177 7.53 -20.52 -0.73
CA LEU A 177 8.67 -19.63 -0.73
C LEU A 177 9.63 -20.06 0.36
N LYS A 178 10.91 -20.22 0.00
CA LYS A 178 12.00 -20.48 0.94
C LYS A 178 12.85 -19.23 1.07
N THR A 179 13.08 -18.79 2.31
CA THR A 179 13.85 -17.58 2.63
C THR A 179 14.56 -17.74 3.98
N ASP A 180 15.64 -16.98 4.17
CA ASP A 180 16.34 -16.80 5.44
C ASP A 180 15.82 -15.59 6.25
N LYS A 181 14.88 -14.85 5.68
CA LYS A 181 14.30 -13.68 6.35
C LYS A 181 13.39 -14.09 7.51
N ALA A 182 13.42 -13.32 8.58
CA ALA A 182 12.54 -13.49 9.74
C ALA A 182 11.13 -12.96 9.38
N ILE A 183 10.32 -13.82 8.78
CA ILE A 183 8.95 -13.52 8.38
C ILE A 183 7.98 -14.51 9.02
N GLU A 184 6.71 -14.14 9.05
CA GLU A 184 5.64 -14.91 9.66
C GLU A 184 4.42 -14.99 8.76
N LYS A 185 3.52 -15.94 9.05
CA LYS A 185 2.21 -16.01 8.41
C LYS A 185 1.48 -14.68 8.50
N GLY A 186 0.84 -14.30 7.40
CA GLY A 186 0.07 -13.06 7.27
C GLY A 186 0.89 -11.85 6.79
N TYR A 187 2.22 -11.97 6.67
CA TYR A 187 3.00 -10.92 6.02
C TYR A 187 2.55 -10.75 4.59
N ILE A 188 2.48 -9.50 4.17
CA ILE A 188 2.13 -9.12 2.81
C ILE A 188 3.38 -9.13 1.95
N ILE A 189 3.28 -9.71 0.76
CA ILE A 189 4.32 -9.69 -0.27
C ILE A 189 3.97 -8.60 -1.27
N ARG A 190 4.92 -7.69 -1.54
CA ARG A 190 4.82 -6.68 -2.60
C ARG A 190 6.13 -6.58 -3.36
N ARG A 191 6.10 -5.98 -4.54
CA ARG A 191 7.28 -5.62 -5.32
C ARG A 191 7.09 -4.29 -6.00
N GLU A 192 8.18 -3.61 -6.34
CA GLU A 192 8.11 -2.42 -7.16
C GLU A 192 7.49 -2.71 -8.53
N THR A 193 6.68 -1.78 -9.02
CA THR A 193 6.26 -1.78 -10.41
C THR A 193 7.40 -1.18 -11.22
N VAL A 194 7.95 -1.96 -12.15
CA VAL A 194 8.91 -1.42 -13.10
C VAL A 194 8.21 -0.32 -13.88
N VAL A 195 8.58 0.92 -13.60
CA VAL A 195 8.14 2.06 -14.41
C VAL A 195 8.78 1.87 -15.78
N LYS A 196 7.93 1.67 -16.79
CA LYS A 196 8.37 1.65 -18.18
C LYS A 196 8.54 3.07 -18.69
#